data_16d95dcd1a3b70f81e8483bc3a6938ae
#
_entry.id   16d95dcd1a3b70f81e8483bc3a6938ae
#
_cell.length_a   1.000
_cell.length_b   1.000
_cell.length_c   1.000
_cell.angle_alpha   90.00
_cell.angle_beta   90.00
_cell.angle_gamma   90.00
#
_symmetry.space_group_name_H-M   'P 1'
#
loop_
_entity.id
_entity.type
_entity.pdbx_description
1 polymer ?
#
loop_
_entity_poly.entity_id
_entity_poly.type
_entity_poly.pdbx_seq_one_letter_code
_entity_poly.pdbx_strand_id
1 'polypeptide(L)'
;HFVGTTQLPVETSDEKIIKLNELGVRGVRFNVKRGGSEDLRHLKSFAQRVYDLVGWHTELYIESKKLGEIKDIILELPQVSIDHLGLTKEGFEDLKDLVRNGVYVKATGFGRIEVDPLQTLKALMEINSNAIMFGTDLPSTRAKRPYEKSDIELIEKNFSKEEQEKIGRA
;
A
#
# COMPACT_ATOMS: atom_id res chain seq x y z
N HIS A 1 3.03 17.97 -10.05
CA HIS A 1 4.15 17.51 -9.22
C HIS A 1 4.07 15.99 -9.08
N PHE A 2 5.19 15.31 -9.31
CA PHE A 2 5.30 13.89 -9.01
C PHE A 2 5.70 13.73 -7.55
N VAL A 3 5.12 12.73 -6.89
CA VAL A 3 5.54 12.26 -5.57
C VAL A 3 6.03 10.83 -5.67
N GLY A 4 6.92 10.41 -4.80
CA GLY A 4 7.52 9.09 -4.84
C GLY A 4 7.64 8.44 -3.48
N THR A 5 7.79 7.12 -3.48
CA THR A 5 8.25 6.34 -2.34
C THR A 5 9.65 5.82 -2.62
N THR A 6 10.42 5.58 -1.57
CA THR A 6 11.80 5.07 -1.68
C THR A 6 12.05 3.93 -0.70
N GLN A 7 13.09 3.16 -0.94
CA GLN A 7 13.62 2.18 0.01
C GLN A 7 14.92 2.73 0.58
N LEU A 8 15.03 2.78 1.88
CA LEU A 8 16.20 3.30 2.59
C LEU A 8 16.60 2.37 3.72
N PRO A 9 17.90 2.23 4.02
CA PRO A 9 18.38 1.62 5.25
C PRO A 9 17.98 2.47 6.47
N VAL A 10 17.78 1.84 7.62
CA VAL A 10 17.43 2.53 8.87
C VAL A 10 18.51 3.52 9.31
N GLU A 11 19.77 3.29 8.94
CA GLU A 11 20.92 4.15 9.23
C GLU A 11 20.98 5.41 8.35
N THR A 12 20.03 5.59 7.40
CA THR A 12 20.00 6.80 6.56
C THR A 12 19.89 8.03 7.44
N SER A 13 20.77 9.03 7.22
CA SER A 13 20.79 10.24 8.03
C SER A 13 19.53 11.10 7.84
N ASP A 14 19.19 11.90 8.85
CA ASP A 14 18.02 12.79 8.82
C ASP A 14 18.14 13.84 7.71
N GLU A 15 19.33 14.37 7.48
CA GLU A 15 19.60 15.34 6.42
C GLU A 15 19.29 14.75 5.03
N LYS A 16 19.62 13.48 4.82
CA LYS A 16 19.30 12.80 3.56
C LYS A 16 17.80 12.58 3.40
N ILE A 17 17.08 12.22 4.47
CA ILE A 17 15.62 12.07 4.45
C ILE A 17 14.96 13.41 4.13
N ILE A 18 15.37 14.50 4.80
CA ILE A 18 14.86 15.86 4.55
C ILE A 18 15.11 16.26 3.10
N LYS A 19 16.31 16.04 2.58
CA LYS A 19 16.64 16.35 1.18
C LYS A 19 15.77 15.56 0.18
N LEU A 20 15.51 14.29 0.45
CA LEU A 20 14.62 13.48 -0.38
C LEU A 20 13.17 14.00 -0.32
N ASN A 21 12.72 14.45 0.85
CA ASN A 21 11.40 15.09 1.00
C ASN A 21 11.29 16.37 0.16
N GLU A 22 12.33 17.22 0.13
CA GLU A 22 12.38 18.41 -0.73
C GLU A 22 12.27 18.05 -2.23
N LEU A 23 12.81 16.88 -2.61
CA LEU A 23 12.75 16.36 -3.99
C LEU A 23 11.42 15.67 -4.33
N GLY A 24 10.45 15.61 -3.40
CA GLY A 24 9.12 15.05 -3.67
C GLY A 24 8.90 13.62 -3.17
N VAL A 25 9.82 13.03 -2.42
CA VAL A 25 9.57 11.74 -1.75
C VAL A 25 8.58 11.97 -0.60
N ARG A 26 7.62 11.05 -0.46
CA ARG A 26 6.55 11.13 0.56
C ARG A 26 6.32 9.82 1.31
N GLY A 27 7.15 8.82 1.08
CA GLY A 27 7.01 7.55 1.78
C GLY A 27 8.25 6.68 1.73
N VAL A 28 8.34 5.78 2.72
CA VAL A 28 9.34 4.71 2.77
C VAL A 28 8.66 3.36 2.54
N ARG A 29 9.30 2.51 1.73
CA ARG A 29 8.75 1.21 1.35
C ARG A 29 9.53 0.06 1.95
N PHE A 30 8.81 -0.89 2.54
CA PHE A 30 9.31 -2.19 2.96
C PHE A 30 8.84 -3.27 1.97
N ASN A 31 9.80 -3.92 1.32
CA ASN A 31 9.53 -4.97 0.33
C ASN A 31 9.62 -6.35 1.00
N VAL A 32 8.62 -6.70 1.79
CA VAL A 32 8.59 -7.94 2.59
C VAL A 32 8.48 -9.18 1.70
N LYS A 33 7.72 -9.08 0.60
CA LYS A 33 7.52 -10.22 -0.31
C LYS A 33 8.79 -10.66 -1.01
N ARG A 34 9.63 -9.72 -1.45
CA ARG A 34 10.82 -10.00 -2.29
C ARG A 34 12.12 -9.80 -1.56
N GLY A 35 12.10 -9.14 -0.40
CA GLY A 35 13.31 -8.70 0.28
C GLY A 35 14.00 -7.52 -0.44
N GLY A 36 15.22 -7.22 -0.03
CA GLY A 36 16.03 -6.14 -0.60
C GLY A 36 15.68 -4.73 -0.12
N SER A 37 14.78 -4.61 0.86
CA SER A 37 14.52 -3.40 1.62
C SER A 37 15.03 -3.55 3.05
N GLU A 38 14.76 -2.55 3.89
CA GLU A 38 15.04 -2.61 5.33
C GLU A 38 14.31 -3.79 6.00
N ASP A 39 14.91 -4.34 7.07
CA ASP A 39 14.39 -5.46 7.85
C ASP A 39 13.13 -5.05 8.65
N LEU A 40 12.16 -5.96 8.76
CA LEU A 40 10.91 -5.72 9.49
C LEU A 40 11.12 -5.44 10.99
N ARG A 41 12.22 -5.89 11.59
CA ARG A 41 12.56 -5.53 12.99
C ARG A 41 12.71 -4.03 13.20
N HIS A 42 13.04 -3.28 12.14
CA HIS A 42 13.17 -1.82 12.16
C HIS A 42 11.87 -1.11 11.70
N LEU A 43 10.83 -1.86 11.30
CA LEU A 43 9.62 -1.30 10.71
C LEU A 43 9.01 -0.21 11.60
N LYS A 44 8.73 -0.52 12.87
CA LYS A 44 8.08 0.42 13.79
C LYS A 44 8.94 1.67 14.03
N SER A 45 10.20 1.48 14.39
CA SER A 45 11.09 2.59 14.72
C SER A 45 11.38 3.48 13.52
N PHE A 46 11.58 2.89 12.34
CA PHE A 46 11.88 3.67 11.13
C PHE A 46 10.64 4.36 10.56
N ALA A 47 9.48 3.70 10.57
CA ALA A 47 8.21 4.31 10.18
C ALA A 47 7.88 5.54 11.05
N GLN A 48 8.02 5.40 12.38
CA GLN A 48 7.80 6.51 13.31
C GLN A 48 8.79 7.65 13.04
N ARG A 49 10.07 7.33 12.90
CA ARG A 49 11.12 8.34 12.66
C ARG A 49 10.88 9.15 11.39
N VAL A 50 10.58 8.52 10.25
CA VAL A 50 10.34 9.25 8.99
C VAL A 50 9.04 10.04 9.01
N TYR A 51 8.04 9.56 9.76
CA TYR A 51 6.80 10.29 9.96
C TYR A 51 7.02 11.55 10.81
N ASP A 52 7.70 11.43 11.95
CA ASP A 52 7.98 12.55 12.84
C ASP A 52 8.87 13.61 12.18
N LEU A 53 9.82 13.16 11.35
CA LEU A 53 10.79 14.06 10.70
C LEU A 53 10.17 14.83 9.52
N VAL A 54 9.41 14.17 8.65
CA VAL A 54 8.96 14.73 7.37
C VAL A 54 7.54 14.34 6.96
N GLY A 55 6.79 13.65 7.80
CA GLY A 55 5.41 13.22 7.54
C GLY A 55 5.27 12.10 6.52
N TRP A 56 6.30 11.28 6.31
CA TRP A 56 6.23 10.19 5.33
C TRP A 56 5.37 9.04 5.84
N HIS A 57 4.55 8.49 4.92
CA HIS A 57 3.86 7.23 5.15
C HIS A 57 4.78 6.02 4.92
N THR A 58 4.36 4.88 5.46
CA THR A 58 5.01 3.58 5.22
C THR A 58 4.21 2.78 4.22
N GLU A 59 4.89 2.22 3.23
CA GLU A 59 4.32 1.37 2.19
C GLU A 59 4.81 -0.07 2.36
N LEU A 60 3.90 -1.04 2.44
CA LEU A 60 4.21 -2.45 2.63
C LEU A 60 3.87 -3.25 1.38
N TYR A 61 4.89 -3.81 0.73
CA TYR A 61 4.72 -4.83 -0.29
C TYR A 61 4.79 -6.21 0.38
N ILE A 62 3.64 -6.70 0.84
CA ILE A 62 3.50 -7.89 1.68
C ILE A 62 2.32 -8.75 1.20
N GLU A 63 2.41 -10.06 1.37
CA GLU A 63 1.30 -10.99 1.13
C GLU A 63 0.39 -11.04 2.37
N SER A 64 -0.94 -10.99 2.14
CA SER A 64 -1.93 -11.01 3.23
C SER A 64 -1.76 -12.16 4.21
N LYS A 65 -1.33 -13.33 3.72
CA LYS A 65 -1.06 -14.52 4.56
C LYS A 65 0.00 -14.29 5.66
N LYS A 66 0.81 -13.23 5.52
CA LYS A 66 1.84 -12.83 6.52
C LYS A 66 1.39 -11.69 7.42
N LEU A 67 0.22 -11.09 7.18
CA LEU A 67 -0.24 -9.94 7.96
C LEU A 67 -0.48 -10.29 9.42
N GLY A 68 -1.01 -11.49 9.71
CA GLY A 68 -1.25 -11.93 11.08
C GLY A 68 -0.01 -11.91 11.97
N GLU A 69 1.19 -12.10 11.40
CA GLU A 69 2.46 -12.09 12.16
C GLU A 69 2.87 -10.68 12.61
N ILE A 70 2.43 -9.63 11.90
CA ILE A 70 2.86 -8.23 12.14
C ILE A 70 1.69 -7.24 12.27
N LYS A 71 0.46 -7.75 12.35
CA LYS A 71 -0.74 -6.91 12.40
C LYS A 71 -0.71 -5.88 13.52
N ASP A 72 -0.32 -6.30 14.72
CA ASP A 72 -0.24 -5.42 15.88
C ASP A 72 0.78 -4.30 15.67
N ILE A 73 1.92 -4.61 15.02
CA ILE A 73 2.93 -3.60 14.68
C ILE A 73 2.35 -2.62 13.65
N ILE A 74 1.66 -3.12 12.60
CA ILE A 74 1.06 -2.27 11.56
C ILE A 74 0.06 -1.28 12.16
N LEU A 75 -0.77 -1.72 13.12
CA LEU A 75 -1.78 -0.89 13.78
C LEU A 75 -1.18 0.24 14.65
N GLU A 76 0.09 0.13 15.02
CA GLU A 76 0.81 1.18 15.76
C GLU A 76 1.54 2.17 14.85
N LEU A 77 1.58 1.93 13.52
CA LEU A 77 2.25 2.83 12.58
C LEU A 77 1.42 4.09 12.33
N PRO A 78 2.07 5.27 12.18
CA PRO A 78 1.34 6.54 12.03
C PRO A 78 0.49 6.59 10.74
N GLN A 79 1.06 6.20 9.63
CA GLN A 79 0.38 6.10 8.33
C GLN A 79 0.96 4.93 7.55
N VAL A 80 0.11 4.01 7.11
CA VAL A 80 0.55 2.82 6.38
C VAL A 80 -0.38 2.48 5.23
N SER A 81 0.21 1.99 4.14
CA SER A 81 -0.52 1.42 3.01
C SER A 81 0.00 0.04 2.64
N ILE A 82 -0.90 -0.84 2.20
CA ILE A 82 -0.60 -2.20 1.72
C ILE A 82 -0.78 -2.23 0.21
N ASP A 83 0.22 -2.75 -0.50
CA ASP A 83 0.21 -2.83 -1.95
C ASP A 83 -0.68 -3.96 -2.49
N HIS A 84 -1.26 -3.72 -3.66
CA HIS A 84 -1.87 -4.72 -4.54
C HIS A 84 -2.90 -5.61 -3.83
N LEU A 85 -3.85 -5.01 -3.12
CA LEU A 85 -4.93 -5.73 -2.41
C LEU A 85 -4.43 -6.89 -1.51
N GLY A 86 -3.19 -6.78 -1.01
CA GLY A 86 -2.56 -7.79 -0.17
C GLY A 86 -2.14 -9.07 -0.89
N LEU A 87 -2.24 -9.13 -2.23
CA LEU A 87 -1.72 -10.17 -3.12
C LEU A 87 -2.37 -11.55 -3.01
N THR A 88 -2.56 -12.11 -1.80
CA THR A 88 -3.02 -13.49 -1.57
C THR A 88 -4.41 -13.56 -0.96
N LYS A 89 -5.14 -14.65 -1.24
CA LYS A 89 -6.45 -14.90 -0.64
C LYS A 89 -6.34 -15.25 0.85
N GLU A 90 -5.33 -16.03 1.21
CA GLU A 90 -5.04 -16.34 2.60
C GLU A 90 -4.67 -15.05 3.37
N GLY A 91 -5.14 -14.90 4.59
CA GLY A 91 -4.95 -13.69 5.40
C GLY A 91 -5.85 -12.52 5.04
N PHE A 92 -6.88 -12.72 4.22
CA PHE A 92 -7.80 -11.63 3.82
C PHE A 92 -8.59 -11.07 5.01
N GLU A 93 -8.90 -11.87 6.03
CA GLU A 93 -9.54 -11.38 7.26
C GLU A 93 -8.63 -10.40 8.02
N ASP A 94 -7.32 -10.66 8.10
CA ASP A 94 -6.37 -9.72 8.69
C ASP A 94 -6.29 -8.41 7.89
N LEU A 95 -6.32 -8.49 6.56
CA LEU A 95 -6.38 -7.29 5.71
C LEU A 95 -7.66 -6.48 5.97
N LYS A 96 -8.82 -7.14 6.11
CA LYS A 96 -10.08 -6.47 6.45
C LYS A 96 -10.02 -5.77 7.81
N ASP A 97 -9.42 -6.42 8.80
CA ASP A 97 -9.24 -5.83 10.12
C ASP A 97 -8.34 -4.59 10.07
N LEU A 98 -7.26 -4.63 9.31
CA LEU A 98 -6.39 -3.48 9.10
C LEU A 98 -7.13 -2.32 8.41
N VAL A 99 -7.92 -2.59 7.38
CA VAL A 99 -8.75 -1.58 6.68
C VAL A 99 -9.81 -0.97 7.62
N ARG A 100 -10.42 -1.78 8.48
CA ARG A 100 -11.36 -1.29 9.52
C ARG A 100 -10.71 -0.30 10.48
N ASN A 101 -9.42 -0.48 10.74
CA ASN A 101 -8.61 0.39 11.60
C ASN A 101 -7.88 1.51 10.83
N GLY A 102 -8.26 1.77 9.58
CA GLY A 102 -7.77 2.92 8.81
C GLY A 102 -6.48 2.70 8.02
N VAL A 103 -5.98 1.46 7.94
CA VAL A 103 -4.86 1.13 7.06
C VAL A 103 -5.30 1.23 5.61
N TYR A 104 -4.53 1.94 4.81
CA TYR A 104 -4.81 2.11 3.38
C TYR A 104 -4.43 0.86 2.58
N VAL A 105 -5.18 0.60 1.50
CA VAL A 105 -4.90 -0.50 0.57
C VAL A 105 -4.90 0.02 -0.85
N LYS A 106 -3.83 -0.30 -1.58
CA LYS A 106 -3.72 0.06 -2.98
C LYS A 106 -4.39 -0.99 -3.87
N ALA A 107 -5.43 -0.59 -4.56
CA ALA A 107 -6.08 -1.34 -5.62
C ALA A 107 -5.27 -1.20 -6.91
N THR A 108 -4.14 -1.86 -6.96
CA THR A 108 -3.14 -1.77 -8.03
C THR A 108 -2.67 -3.16 -8.44
N GLY A 109 -2.04 -3.28 -9.61
CA GLY A 109 -1.35 -4.48 -10.00
C GLY A 109 -2.25 -5.72 -10.07
N PHE A 110 -3.43 -5.63 -10.67
CA PHE A 110 -4.37 -6.76 -10.78
C PHE A 110 -3.79 -7.98 -11.50
N GLY A 111 -2.73 -7.79 -12.29
CA GLY A 111 -1.93 -8.88 -12.83
C GLY A 111 -0.98 -9.59 -11.85
N ARG A 112 -0.91 -9.18 -10.58
CA ARG A 112 -0.05 -9.75 -9.53
C ARG A 112 -0.79 -10.57 -8.49
N ILE A 113 -2.09 -10.31 -8.35
CA ILE A 113 -2.90 -10.82 -7.24
C ILE A 113 -3.46 -12.21 -7.52
N GLU A 114 -3.75 -12.95 -6.47
CA GLU A 114 -4.38 -14.28 -6.50
C GLU A 114 -5.87 -14.22 -6.16
N VAL A 115 -6.36 -13.03 -5.84
CA VAL A 115 -7.76 -12.78 -5.47
C VAL A 115 -8.53 -12.22 -6.66
N ASP A 116 -9.87 -12.35 -6.62
CA ASP A 116 -10.75 -11.64 -7.55
C ASP A 116 -10.75 -10.14 -7.19
N PRO A 117 -10.31 -9.25 -8.10
CA PRO A 117 -10.18 -7.82 -7.77
C PRO A 117 -11.52 -7.18 -7.43
N LEU A 118 -12.62 -7.53 -8.13
CA LEU A 118 -13.92 -6.92 -7.90
C LEU A 118 -14.51 -7.32 -6.56
N GLN A 119 -14.49 -8.60 -6.23
CA GLN A 119 -15.02 -9.09 -4.95
C GLN A 119 -14.22 -8.54 -3.78
N THR A 120 -12.89 -8.50 -3.93
CA THR A 120 -12.00 -7.94 -2.92
C THR A 120 -12.26 -6.46 -2.70
N LEU A 121 -12.35 -5.67 -3.78
CA LEU A 121 -12.66 -4.25 -3.70
C LEU A 121 -14.01 -3.99 -3.04
N LYS A 122 -15.07 -4.67 -3.43
CA LYS A 122 -16.39 -4.52 -2.81
C LYS A 122 -16.32 -4.77 -1.31
N ALA A 123 -15.72 -5.87 -0.89
CA ALA A 123 -15.60 -6.21 0.53
C ALA A 123 -14.80 -5.17 1.35
N LEU A 124 -13.72 -4.62 0.78
CA LEU A 124 -12.92 -3.59 1.46
C LEU A 124 -13.63 -2.23 1.48
N MET A 125 -14.31 -1.86 0.40
CA MET A 125 -15.10 -0.62 0.28
C MET A 125 -16.27 -0.60 1.27
N GLU A 126 -16.94 -1.73 1.51
CA GLU A 126 -17.99 -1.87 2.52
C GLU A 126 -17.47 -1.61 3.94
N ILE A 127 -16.19 -1.96 4.21
CA ILE A 127 -15.58 -1.75 5.52
C ILE A 127 -15.14 -0.29 5.69
N ASN A 128 -14.38 0.24 4.73
CA ASN A 128 -13.88 1.62 4.77
C ASN A 128 -13.58 2.14 3.36
N SER A 129 -14.56 2.80 2.77
CA SER A 129 -14.44 3.35 1.42
C SER A 129 -13.35 4.42 1.24
N ASN A 130 -12.87 5.02 2.34
CA ASN A 130 -11.83 6.04 2.29
C ASN A 130 -10.40 5.45 2.37
N ALA A 131 -10.27 4.16 2.62
CA ALA A 131 -8.98 3.49 2.76
C ALA A 131 -8.46 2.87 1.45
N ILE A 132 -9.22 2.95 0.35
CA ILE A 132 -8.87 2.29 -0.91
C ILE A 132 -8.35 3.31 -1.92
N MET A 133 -7.21 3.01 -2.54
CA MET A 133 -6.56 3.88 -3.53
C MET A 133 -6.29 3.11 -4.81
N PHE A 134 -6.81 3.58 -5.95
CA PHE A 134 -6.51 2.96 -7.24
C PHE A 134 -5.21 3.50 -7.84
N GLY A 135 -4.52 2.62 -8.58
CA GLY A 135 -3.37 3.00 -9.41
C GLY A 135 -3.03 1.91 -10.43
N THR A 136 -2.29 2.28 -11.45
CA THR A 136 -1.98 1.41 -12.58
C THR A 136 -0.87 0.39 -12.30
N ASP A 137 -0.01 0.63 -11.31
CA ASP A 137 1.21 -0.16 -11.09
C ASP A 137 2.19 -0.16 -12.28
N LEU A 138 2.08 0.83 -13.19
CA LEU A 138 3.02 0.94 -14.31
C LEU A 138 4.44 1.30 -13.81
N PRO A 139 5.46 0.73 -14.44
CA PRO A 139 5.48 -0.10 -15.66
C PRO A 139 5.19 -1.59 -15.44
N SER A 140 4.64 -2.00 -14.30
CA SER A 140 4.21 -3.38 -13.96
C SER A 140 5.34 -4.41 -14.04
N THR A 141 6.57 -4.01 -13.77
CA THR A 141 7.76 -4.86 -13.84
C THR A 141 7.56 -6.16 -13.04
N ARG A 142 7.77 -7.31 -13.68
CA ARG A 142 7.61 -8.65 -13.11
C ARG A 142 6.17 -9.04 -12.74
N ALA A 143 5.15 -8.30 -13.17
CA ALA A 143 3.77 -8.77 -13.11
C ALA A 143 3.53 -9.87 -14.14
N LYS A 144 2.59 -10.78 -13.87
CA LYS A 144 2.15 -11.79 -14.87
C LYS A 144 1.53 -11.14 -16.09
N ARG A 145 0.82 -10.03 -15.89
CA ARG A 145 0.40 -9.09 -16.92
C ARG A 145 0.54 -7.65 -16.45
N PRO A 146 0.79 -6.69 -17.32
CA PRO A 146 0.79 -5.27 -16.99
C PRO A 146 -0.63 -4.77 -16.72
N TYR A 147 -0.75 -3.48 -16.38
CA TYR A 147 -2.02 -2.77 -16.35
C TYR A 147 -2.68 -2.82 -17.73
N GLU A 148 -3.99 -3.03 -17.74
CA GLU A 148 -4.84 -2.99 -18.91
C GLU A 148 -6.02 -2.04 -18.67
N LYS A 149 -6.60 -1.52 -19.77
CA LYS A 149 -7.78 -0.64 -19.69
C LYS A 149 -8.96 -1.32 -18.97
N SER A 150 -9.08 -2.63 -19.08
CA SER A 150 -10.06 -3.44 -18.36
C SER A 150 -9.99 -3.30 -16.84
N ASP A 151 -8.82 -2.95 -16.27
CA ASP A 151 -8.63 -2.77 -14.83
C ASP A 151 -9.36 -1.52 -14.31
N ILE A 152 -9.29 -0.40 -15.03
CA ILE A 152 -10.07 0.79 -14.67
C ILE A 152 -11.54 0.63 -15.05
N GLU A 153 -11.86 0.01 -16.19
CA GLU A 153 -13.24 -0.26 -16.58
C GLU A 153 -13.98 -1.15 -15.57
N LEU A 154 -13.27 -2.05 -14.89
CA LEU A 154 -13.86 -2.84 -13.79
C LEU A 154 -14.39 -1.93 -12.68
N ILE A 155 -13.64 -0.88 -12.33
CA ILE A 155 -14.08 0.10 -11.32
C ILE A 155 -15.22 0.95 -11.87
N GLU A 156 -15.08 1.50 -13.07
CA GLU A 156 -16.08 2.37 -13.69
C GLU A 156 -17.46 1.72 -13.87
N LYS A 157 -17.48 0.41 -14.16
CA LYS A 157 -18.71 -0.36 -14.39
C LYS A 157 -19.40 -0.86 -13.12
N ASN A 158 -18.67 -0.99 -12.01
CA ASN A 158 -19.16 -1.69 -10.82
C ASN A 158 -19.30 -0.82 -9.57
N PHE A 159 -18.85 0.43 -9.61
CA PHE A 159 -18.92 1.37 -8.50
C PHE A 159 -19.62 2.66 -8.92
N SER A 160 -20.37 3.27 -8.01
CA SER A 160 -21.01 4.57 -8.22
C SER A 160 -19.97 5.67 -8.44
N LYS A 161 -20.38 6.82 -8.98
CA LYS A 161 -19.47 7.95 -9.19
C LYS A 161 -18.82 8.43 -7.88
N GLU A 162 -19.56 8.45 -6.79
CA GLU A 162 -19.04 8.81 -5.47
C GLU A 162 -17.95 7.82 -5.00
N GLU A 163 -18.19 6.52 -5.18
CA GLU A 163 -17.21 5.48 -4.85
C GLU A 163 -15.96 5.56 -5.74
N GLN A 164 -16.15 5.80 -7.05
CA GLN A 164 -15.05 6.02 -7.99
C GLN A 164 -14.16 7.19 -7.57
N GLU A 165 -14.77 8.30 -7.12
CA GLU A 165 -14.04 9.46 -6.61
C GLU A 165 -13.24 9.13 -5.35
N LYS A 166 -13.80 8.32 -4.43
CA LYS A 166 -13.08 7.87 -3.24
C LYS A 166 -11.89 6.98 -3.60
N ILE A 167 -12.09 6.01 -4.48
CA ILE A 167 -11.03 5.11 -4.96
C ILE A 167 -9.94 5.88 -5.75
N GLY A 168 -10.32 6.94 -6.47
CA GLY A 168 -9.41 7.73 -7.31
C GLY A 168 -8.62 8.82 -6.59
N ARG A 169 -8.77 8.98 -5.26
CA ARG A 169 -8.08 10.02 -4.46
C ARG A 169 -6.62 9.69 -4.09
N ALA A 170 -5.98 8.77 -4.80
CA ALA A 170 -4.60 8.38 -4.54
C ALA A 170 -3.59 9.51 -4.85
#